data_4af21b5da2074867e315498c34a8cec5
#
_entry.id   4af21b5da2074867e315498c34a8cec5
#
_cell.length_a   1.000
_cell.length_b   1.000
_cell.length_c   1.000
_cell.angle_alpha   90.00
_cell.angle_beta   90.00
_cell.angle_gamma   90.00
#
_symmetry.space_group_name_H-M   'P 1'
#
loop_
_entity.id
_entity.type
_entity.pdbx_description
1 polymer ?
#
loop_
_entity_poly.entity_id
_entity_poly.type
_entity_poly.pdbx_seq_one_letter_code
_entity_poly.pdbx_strand_id
1 'polypeptide(L)'
;MPNQVKLNDTNSTRVPAADLQRQLSAIFQKVGTPKDHAEIAARVLVSASVRGVDTHGVANVIGYSRAIENGVYTIPQQMDIISESETTALMSGGNGIGLVSAHRGMEIAIEKARKYGLG
;
A
#
# COMPACT_ATOMS: atom_id res chain seq x y z
N MET A 1 15.22 18.07 -17.16
CA MET A 1 14.28 17.69 -16.09
C MET A 1 12.87 17.78 -16.66
N PRO A 2 12.04 16.76 -16.57
CA PRO A 2 10.67 16.86 -17.04
C PRO A 2 9.97 17.97 -16.25
N ASN A 3 9.16 18.78 -16.94
CA ASN A 3 8.38 19.89 -16.38
C ASN A 3 7.64 19.41 -15.11
N GLN A 4 8.09 19.85 -13.96
CA GLN A 4 7.28 19.75 -12.76
C GLN A 4 6.07 20.65 -12.94
N VAL A 5 4.89 20.07 -13.06
CA VAL A 5 3.64 20.84 -13.04
C VAL A 5 3.57 21.51 -11.67
N LYS A 6 3.77 22.82 -11.63
CA LYS A 6 3.52 23.58 -10.40
C LYS A 6 2.01 23.58 -10.16
N LEU A 7 1.58 22.87 -9.13
CA LEU A 7 0.21 22.93 -8.67
C LEU A 7 -0.07 24.32 -8.12
N ASN A 8 -1.17 24.89 -8.55
CA ASN A 8 -1.69 26.17 -8.05
C ASN A 8 -3.21 26.04 -7.83
N ASP A 9 -3.82 27.02 -7.22
CA ASP A 9 -5.24 26.98 -6.87
C ASP A 9 -6.19 26.92 -8.09
N THR A 10 -5.69 27.17 -9.30
CA THR A 10 -6.48 27.13 -10.54
C THR A 10 -6.45 25.77 -11.23
N ASN A 11 -5.44 24.93 -10.96
CA ASN A 11 -5.27 23.62 -11.63
C ASN A 11 -5.22 22.45 -10.64
N SER A 12 -5.56 22.67 -9.38
CA SER A 12 -5.61 21.65 -8.34
C SER A 12 -6.93 21.65 -7.59
N THR A 13 -7.36 20.48 -7.19
CA THR A 13 -8.53 20.30 -6.32
C THR A 13 -8.07 19.68 -5.01
N ARG A 14 -8.43 20.30 -3.90
CA ARG A 14 -8.17 19.76 -2.56
C ARG A 14 -9.23 18.73 -2.21
N VAL A 15 -8.81 17.53 -1.88
CA VAL A 15 -9.69 16.42 -1.48
C VAL A 15 -9.33 16.00 -0.05
N PRO A 16 -10.29 15.83 0.86
CA PRO A 16 -10.02 15.29 2.19
C PRO A 16 -9.36 13.91 2.09
N ALA A 17 -8.29 13.69 2.85
CA ALA A 17 -7.54 12.43 2.80
C ALA A 17 -8.41 11.19 3.08
N ALA A 18 -9.36 11.30 4.01
CA ALA A 18 -10.29 10.21 4.31
C ALA A 18 -11.19 9.84 3.13
N ASP A 19 -11.65 10.84 2.36
CA ASP A 19 -12.48 10.62 1.18
C ASP A 19 -11.68 9.93 0.08
N LEU A 20 -10.47 10.40 -0.15
CA LEU A 20 -9.55 9.83 -1.11
C LEU A 20 -9.20 8.38 -0.75
N GLN A 21 -8.95 8.10 0.53
CA GLN A 21 -8.69 6.73 1.00
C GLN A 21 -9.89 5.81 0.75
N ARG A 22 -11.12 6.26 0.99
CA ARG A 22 -12.32 5.48 0.68
C ARG A 22 -12.45 5.19 -0.82
N GLN A 23 -12.19 6.19 -1.67
CA GLN A 23 -12.22 6.01 -3.13
C GLN A 23 -11.18 5.02 -3.61
N LEU A 24 -9.93 5.13 -3.15
CA LEU A 24 -8.87 4.21 -3.52
C LEU A 24 -9.17 2.77 -3.07
N SER A 25 -9.68 2.60 -1.85
CA SER A 25 -10.11 1.30 -1.35
C SER A 25 -11.21 0.69 -2.23
N ALA A 26 -12.19 1.49 -2.64
CA ALA A 26 -13.25 1.03 -3.55
C ALA A 26 -12.71 0.62 -4.92
N ILE A 27 -11.71 1.35 -5.46
CA ILE A 27 -11.05 0.99 -6.72
C ILE A 27 -10.33 -0.36 -6.59
N PHE A 28 -9.55 -0.57 -5.54
CA PHE A 28 -8.86 -1.84 -5.31
C PHE A 28 -9.85 -3.00 -5.16
N GLN A 29 -10.96 -2.80 -4.44
CA GLN A 29 -11.99 -3.84 -4.28
C GLN A 29 -12.65 -4.18 -5.62
N LYS A 30 -12.89 -3.16 -6.48
CA LYS A 30 -13.49 -3.36 -7.80
C LYS A 30 -12.64 -4.26 -8.70
N VAL A 31 -11.32 -4.23 -8.56
CA VAL A 31 -10.40 -5.09 -9.32
C VAL A 31 -10.07 -6.41 -8.59
N GLY A 32 -10.84 -6.78 -7.56
CA GLY A 32 -10.79 -8.07 -6.90
C GLY A 32 -9.97 -8.14 -5.61
N THR A 33 -9.40 -7.04 -5.15
CA THR A 33 -8.64 -7.02 -3.89
C THR A 33 -9.59 -7.18 -2.69
N PRO A 34 -9.32 -8.09 -1.73
CA PRO A 34 -10.08 -8.19 -0.50
C PRO A 34 -10.13 -6.86 0.25
N LYS A 35 -11.23 -6.60 0.95
CA LYS A 35 -11.51 -5.30 1.59
C LYS A 35 -10.39 -4.84 2.52
N ASP A 36 -9.90 -5.71 3.37
CA ASP A 36 -8.82 -5.44 4.34
C ASP A 36 -7.51 -5.07 3.63
N HIS A 37 -7.13 -5.80 2.59
CA HIS A 37 -5.96 -5.49 1.78
C HIS A 37 -6.14 -4.19 0.98
N ALA A 38 -7.33 -3.94 0.46
CA ALA A 38 -7.66 -2.70 -0.25
C ALA A 38 -7.58 -1.47 0.66
N GLU A 39 -8.03 -1.59 1.91
CA GLU A 39 -7.94 -0.52 2.91
C GLU A 39 -6.48 -0.23 3.29
N ILE A 40 -5.64 -1.26 3.45
CA ILE A 40 -4.20 -1.11 3.70
C ILE A 40 -3.53 -0.40 2.53
N ALA A 41 -3.72 -0.88 1.30
CA ALA A 41 -3.10 -0.31 0.11
C ALA A 41 -3.51 1.15 -0.09
N ALA A 42 -4.80 1.47 0.05
CA ALA A 42 -5.32 2.83 -0.04
C ALA A 42 -4.70 3.76 1.01
N ARG A 43 -4.63 3.32 2.26
CA ARG A 43 -4.04 4.09 3.36
C ARG A 43 -2.55 4.39 3.11
N VAL A 44 -1.78 3.41 2.64
CA VAL A 44 -0.35 3.59 2.37
C VAL A 44 -0.14 4.63 1.26
N LEU A 45 -0.88 4.54 0.14
CA LEU A 45 -0.78 5.49 -0.96
C LEU A 45 -1.19 6.91 -0.55
N VAL A 46 -2.29 7.05 0.18
CA VAL A 46 -2.74 8.36 0.68
C VAL A 46 -1.74 8.94 1.67
N SER A 47 -1.18 8.12 2.57
CA SER A 47 -0.16 8.56 3.52
C SER A 47 1.10 9.10 2.82
N ALA A 48 1.52 8.47 1.72
CA ALA A 48 2.63 8.96 0.91
C ALA A 48 2.34 10.35 0.31
N SER A 49 1.17 10.52 -0.31
CA SER A 49 0.77 11.81 -0.88
C SER A 49 0.64 12.91 0.17
N VAL A 50 0.05 12.62 1.34
CA VAL A 50 -0.08 13.60 2.43
C VAL A 50 1.29 14.06 2.94
N ARG A 51 2.31 13.21 2.84
CA ARG A 51 3.70 13.54 3.21
C ARG A 51 4.51 14.18 2.07
N GLY A 52 3.90 14.45 0.92
CA GLY A 52 4.57 15.03 -0.25
C GLY A 52 5.43 14.05 -1.04
N VAL A 53 5.26 12.74 -0.85
CA VAL A 53 5.98 11.69 -1.59
C VAL A 53 5.10 11.24 -2.76
N ASP A 54 4.84 12.14 -3.69
CA ASP A 54 3.86 11.95 -4.78
C ASP A 54 4.23 10.80 -5.73
N THR A 55 5.54 10.54 -5.92
CA THR A 55 6.03 9.43 -6.74
C THR A 55 5.60 8.04 -6.21
N HIS A 56 5.23 7.96 -4.93
CA HIS A 56 4.76 6.75 -4.25
C HIS A 56 3.33 6.91 -3.72
N GLY A 57 2.65 7.96 -4.17
CA GLY A 57 1.34 8.36 -3.70
C GLY A 57 0.18 7.81 -4.54
N VAL A 58 -0.93 8.50 -4.45
CA VAL A 58 -2.25 8.08 -4.96
C VAL A 58 -2.29 7.84 -6.48
N ALA A 59 -1.45 8.50 -7.26
CA ALA A 59 -1.37 8.29 -8.72
C ALA A 59 -1.02 6.83 -9.08
N ASN A 60 -0.34 6.11 -8.21
CA ASN A 60 0.04 4.72 -8.44
C ASN A 60 -1.14 3.74 -8.42
N VAL A 61 -2.32 4.15 -7.93
CA VAL A 61 -3.52 3.29 -7.94
C VAL A 61 -3.85 2.79 -9.34
N ILE A 62 -3.63 3.61 -10.36
CA ILE A 62 -3.88 3.25 -11.77
C ILE A 62 -2.96 2.09 -12.19
N GLY A 63 -1.67 2.18 -11.87
CA GLY A 63 -0.70 1.13 -12.18
C GLY A 63 -0.99 -0.17 -11.46
N TYR A 64 -1.29 -0.10 -10.17
CA TYR A 64 -1.68 -1.28 -9.38
C TYR A 64 -2.95 -1.94 -9.90
N SER A 65 -4.00 -1.15 -10.19
CA SER A 65 -5.27 -1.70 -10.68
C SER A 65 -5.09 -2.42 -12.01
N ARG A 66 -4.36 -1.83 -12.96
CA ARG A 66 -4.04 -2.46 -14.24
C ARG A 66 -3.20 -3.75 -14.08
N ALA A 67 -2.24 -3.74 -13.18
CA ALA A 67 -1.41 -4.90 -12.91
C ALA A 67 -2.22 -6.06 -12.30
N ILE A 68 -3.20 -5.76 -11.44
CA ILE A 68 -4.14 -6.76 -10.90
C ILE A 68 -5.03 -7.32 -12.02
N GLU A 69 -5.66 -6.46 -12.82
CA GLU A 69 -6.52 -6.87 -13.93
C GLU A 69 -5.79 -7.72 -14.97
N ASN A 70 -4.51 -7.44 -15.19
CA ASN A 70 -3.65 -8.21 -16.11
C ASN A 70 -3.03 -9.46 -15.47
N GLY A 71 -3.39 -9.81 -14.23
CA GLY A 71 -2.88 -11.01 -13.56
C GLY A 71 -1.40 -10.96 -13.17
N VAL A 72 -0.80 -9.77 -13.11
CA VAL A 72 0.59 -9.59 -12.64
C VAL A 72 0.68 -9.88 -11.15
N TYR A 73 -0.33 -9.48 -10.38
CA TYR A 73 -0.44 -9.79 -8.96
C TYR A 73 -1.43 -10.92 -8.71
N THR A 74 -1.10 -11.79 -7.76
CA THR A 74 -1.99 -12.84 -7.27
C THR A 74 -2.95 -12.26 -6.25
N ILE A 75 -4.26 -12.28 -6.56
CA ILE A 75 -5.32 -11.80 -5.69
C ILE A 75 -6.39 -12.90 -5.56
N PRO A 76 -6.84 -13.25 -4.39
CA PRO A 76 -6.41 -12.76 -3.06
C PRO A 76 -4.97 -13.17 -2.73
N GLN A 77 -4.24 -12.23 -2.12
CA GLN A 77 -2.85 -12.40 -1.73
C GLN A 77 -2.76 -13.27 -0.46
N GLN A 78 -1.90 -14.28 -0.50
CA GLN A 78 -1.53 -15.07 0.68
C GLN A 78 -0.12 -14.71 1.14
N MET A 79 0.04 -14.56 2.43
CA MET A 79 1.32 -14.18 3.03
C MET A 79 1.67 -15.18 4.11
N ASP A 80 2.78 -15.89 3.92
CA ASP A 80 3.22 -16.97 4.82
C ASP A 80 4.56 -16.61 5.46
N ILE A 81 4.69 -16.85 6.77
CA ILE A 81 5.98 -16.78 7.44
C ILE A 81 6.75 -18.06 7.08
N ILE A 82 7.88 -17.88 6.37
CA ILE A 82 8.75 -18.99 5.92
C ILE A 82 9.65 -19.44 7.06
N SER A 83 10.21 -18.48 7.79
CA SER A 83 11.03 -18.74 8.97
C SER A 83 11.04 -17.52 9.89
N GLU A 84 11.21 -17.75 11.18
CA GLU A 84 11.33 -16.66 12.14
C GLU A 84 12.23 -17.02 13.32
N SER A 85 12.78 -15.99 13.94
CA SER A 85 13.47 -16.02 15.22
C SER A 85 12.79 -15.08 16.22
N GLU A 86 13.39 -14.86 17.37
CA GLU A 86 12.87 -13.90 18.35
C GLU A 86 12.75 -12.48 17.76
N THR A 87 13.73 -12.05 16.97
CA THR A 87 13.85 -10.67 16.48
C THR A 87 13.71 -10.53 14.97
N THR A 88 13.61 -11.61 14.21
CA THR A 88 13.52 -11.55 12.74
C THR A 88 12.40 -12.44 12.22
N ALA A 89 11.91 -12.15 11.02
CA ALA A 89 11.02 -13.00 10.26
C ALA A 89 11.32 -12.89 8.77
N LEU A 90 11.26 -14.01 8.06
CA LEU A 90 11.22 -14.07 6.61
C LEU A 90 9.80 -14.43 6.19
N MET A 91 9.20 -13.59 5.38
CA MET A 91 7.81 -13.76 4.93
C MET A 91 7.73 -13.77 3.41
N SER A 92 6.89 -14.65 2.86
CA SER A 92 6.47 -14.59 1.46
C SER A 92 5.34 -13.56 1.31
N GLY A 93 5.42 -12.72 0.29
CA GLY A 93 4.34 -11.82 -0.10
C GLY A 93 3.31 -12.45 -1.04
N GLY A 94 3.45 -13.74 -1.40
CA GLY A 94 2.50 -14.47 -2.24
C GLY A 94 2.30 -13.87 -3.65
N ASN A 95 3.30 -13.18 -4.18
CA ASN A 95 3.21 -12.43 -5.43
C ASN A 95 2.05 -11.41 -5.47
N GLY A 96 1.65 -10.89 -4.31
CA GLY A 96 0.58 -9.91 -4.20
C GLY A 96 1.07 -8.46 -4.19
N ILE A 97 0.24 -7.57 -3.69
CA ILE A 97 0.52 -6.13 -3.63
C ILE A 97 1.57 -5.86 -2.55
N GLY A 98 2.74 -5.34 -2.94
CA GLY A 98 3.86 -5.06 -2.03
C GLY A 98 3.51 -4.14 -0.85
N LEU A 99 2.57 -3.19 -1.05
CA LEU A 99 2.08 -2.31 0.02
C LEU A 99 1.45 -3.09 1.18
N VAL A 100 0.73 -4.18 0.87
CA VAL A 100 0.09 -5.05 1.87
C VAL A 100 1.13 -5.91 2.58
N SER A 101 2.05 -6.53 1.82
CA SER A 101 3.12 -7.35 2.37
C SER A 101 4.05 -6.56 3.30
N ALA A 102 4.44 -5.36 2.87
CA ALA A 102 5.29 -4.49 3.68
C ALA A 102 4.60 -4.04 4.98
N HIS A 103 3.29 -3.75 4.91
CA HIS A 103 2.50 -3.42 6.10
C HIS A 103 2.47 -4.59 7.09
N ARG A 104 2.20 -5.81 6.61
CA ARG A 104 2.19 -7.02 7.44
C ARG A 104 3.56 -7.34 8.03
N GLY A 105 4.61 -7.20 7.23
CA GLY A 105 5.99 -7.36 7.72
C GLY A 105 6.34 -6.38 8.84
N MET A 106 5.91 -5.14 8.71
CA MET A 106 6.11 -4.13 9.75
C MET A 106 5.32 -4.41 11.04
N GLU A 107 4.10 -4.94 10.94
CA GLU A 107 3.34 -5.37 12.11
C GLU A 107 4.09 -6.46 12.88
N ILE A 108 4.62 -7.46 12.19
CA ILE A 108 5.42 -8.55 12.79
C ILE A 108 6.67 -7.99 13.45
N ALA A 109 7.39 -7.09 12.77
CA ALA A 109 8.60 -6.45 13.33
C ALA A 109 8.27 -5.65 14.61
N ILE A 110 7.18 -4.89 14.60
CA ILE A 110 6.73 -4.13 15.78
C ILE A 110 6.36 -5.06 16.95
N GLU A 111 5.67 -6.16 16.70
CA GLU A 111 5.33 -7.14 17.73
C GLU A 111 6.59 -7.75 18.36
N LYS A 112 7.58 -8.13 17.53
CA LYS A 112 8.87 -8.63 18.01
C LYS A 112 9.63 -7.58 18.82
N ALA A 113 9.71 -6.35 18.32
CA ALA A 113 10.36 -5.25 19.03
C ALA A 113 9.73 -4.95 20.39
N ARG A 114 8.41 -5.03 20.51
CA ARG A 114 7.72 -4.86 21.80
C ARG A 114 8.07 -5.96 22.80
N LYS A 115 8.30 -7.18 22.32
CA LYS A 115 8.59 -8.35 23.16
C LYS A 115 10.06 -8.47 23.50
N TYR A 116 10.95 -8.21 22.55
CA TYR A 116 12.38 -8.50 22.64
C TYR A 116 13.26 -7.24 22.60
N GLY A 117 12.67 -6.06 22.41
CA GLY A 117 13.39 -4.79 22.28
C GLY A 117 13.91 -4.50 20.86
N LEU A 118 13.80 -5.45 19.95
CA LEU A 118 14.25 -5.37 18.54
C LEU A 118 13.33 -6.23 17.67
N GLY A 119 13.10 -5.77 16.42
CA GLY A 119 12.35 -6.50 15.42
C GLY A 119 12.62 -6.01 14.01
#